data_7658e915312abd7ab7b65a49c9fdfe90
#
_entry.id   7658e915312abd7ab7b65a49c9fdfe90
#
_cell.length_a   1.000
_cell.length_b   1.000
_cell.length_c   1.000
_cell.angle_alpha   90.00
_cell.angle_beta   90.00
_cell.angle_gamma   90.00
#
_symmetry.space_group_name_H-M   'P 1'
#
loop_
_entity.id
_entity.type
_entity.pdbx_description
1 polymer ?
#
loop_
_entity_poly.entity_id
_entity_poly.type
_entity_poly.pdbx_seq_one_letter_code
_entity_poly.pdbx_strand_id
1 'polypeptide(L)'
;MIWGGYALGIGFVLLALALALWWRSGVLAEQTGLPDGRILYTDAGSAWMTNDEALYDPQLRLVGKPDYLVEEADGRIIPVEIKSGKAPPEPWEGHVYQLAAYCWLVDREYGIRPSHGIIQYKDRAFAVDYTDELREDLLDLLTEMREDMFEVELDRDHNDWNRCARCGVATACTQRLG
;
A
#
# COMPACT_ATOMS: atom_id res chain seq x y z
N MET A 1 50.92 3.56 31.43
CA MET A 1 49.52 3.61 31.88
C MET A 1 48.61 4.62 31.16
N ILE A 2 49.00 5.12 29.98
CA ILE A 2 48.26 6.17 29.24
C ILE A 2 47.26 5.58 28.21
N TRP A 3 47.41 4.34 27.79
CA TRP A 3 46.58 3.70 26.76
C TRP A 3 45.17 3.27 27.23
N GLY A 4 44.97 3.03 28.53
CA GLY A 4 43.66 2.66 29.09
C GLY A 4 42.59 3.76 29.00
N GLY A 5 43.02 5.02 29.12
CA GLY A 5 42.11 6.18 29.05
C GLY A 5 41.50 6.39 27.67
N TYR A 6 42.34 6.19 26.61
CA TYR A 6 41.86 6.33 25.22
C TYR A 6 40.90 5.23 24.81
N ALA A 7 41.11 3.98 25.28
CA ALA A 7 40.24 2.85 24.99
C ALA A 7 38.83 3.04 25.62
N LEU A 8 38.76 3.53 26.86
CA LEU A 8 37.49 3.87 27.53
C LEU A 8 36.76 5.03 26.84
N GLY A 9 37.49 6.07 26.39
CA GLY A 9 36.93 7.20 25.67
C GLY A 9 36.32 6.78 24.31
N ILE A 10 37.03 5.95 23.56
CA ILE A 10 36.54 5.40 22.27
C ILE A 10 35.30 4.53 22.52
N GLY A 11 35.29 3.68 23.56
CA GLY A 11 34.12 2.85 23.93
C GLY A 11 32.87 3.69 24.23
N PHE A 12 33.04 4.79 24.98
CA PHE A 12 31.92 5.71 25.26
C PHE A 12 31.40 6.40 24.00
N VAL A 13 32.25 6.84 23.10
CA VAL A 13 31.85 7.46 21.82
C VAL A 13 31.10 6.48 20.94
N LEU A 14 31.56 5.24 20.83
CA LEU A 14 30.89 4.19 20.06
C LEU A 14 29.53 3.82 20.64
N LEU A 15 29.44 3.74 21.97
CA LEU A 15 28.16 3.47 22.64
C LEU A 15 27.16 4.61 22.44
N ALA A 16 27.61 5.86 22.58
CA ALA A 16 26.75 7.03 22.32
C ALA A 16 26.27 7.09 20.88
N LEU A 17 27.16 6.79 19.90
CA LEU A 17 26.80 6.68 18.50
C LEU A 17 25.78 5.55 18.23
N ALA A 18 25.98 4.38 18.82
CA ALA A 18 25.05 3.27 18.71
C ALA A 18 23.67 3.61 19.27
N LEU A 19 23.62 4.26 20.44
CA LEU A 19 22.36 4.71 21.06
C LEU A 19 21.69 5.80 20.22
N ALA A 20 22.44 6.74 19.67
CA ALA A 20 21.90 7.78 18.80
C ALA A 20 21.36 7.20 17.48
N LEU A 21 22.06 6.24 16.89
CA LEU A 21 21.59 5.54 15.69
C LEU A 21 20.36 4.69 15.98
N TRP A 22 20.31 4.01 17.10
CA TRP A 22 19.15 3.23 17.53
C TRP A 22 17.92 4.12 17.77
N TRP A 23 18.09 5.23 18.48
CA TRP A 23 17.01 6.21 18.67
C TRP A 23 16.53 6.82 17.35
N ARG A 24 17.46 7.19 16.46
CA ARG A 24 17.15 7.73 15.14
C ARG A 24 16.45 6.69 14.24
N SER A 25 16.79 5.41 14.39
CA SER A 25 16.11 4.30 13.69
C SER A 25 14.65 4.18 14.13
N GLY A 26 14.34 4.29 15.43
CA GLY A 26 12.97 4.30 15.92
C GLY A 26 12.13 5.46 15.37
N VAL A 27 12.71 6.68 15.38
CA VAL A 27 12.03 7.87 14.82
C VAL A 27 11.80 7.73 13.31
N LEU A 28 12.72 7.11 12.58
CA LEU A 28 12.56 6.87 11.14
C LEU A 28 11.51 5.78 10.88
N ALA A 29 11.42 4.75 11.72
CA ALA A 29 10.39 3.72 11.60
C ALA A 29 8.97 4.31 11.80
N GLU A 30 8.77 5.17 12.79
CA GLU A 30 7.50 5.88 12.99
C GLU A 30 7.10 6.77 11.80
N GLN A 31 8.08 7.29 11.06
CA GLN A 31 7.83 8.13 9.89
C GLN A 31 7.45 7.33 8.63
N THR A 32 7.70 6.03 8.60
CA THR A 32 7.31 5.18 7.46
C THR A 32 5.81 4.94 7.39
N GLY A 33 5.08 5.09 8.52
CA GLY A 33 3.64 4.82 8.62
C GLY A 33 3.28 3.35 8.41
N LEU A 34 4.28 2.46 8.42
CA LEU A 34 4.06 1.02 8.38
C LEU A 34 3.60 0.53 9.75
N PRO A 35 2.72 -0.49 9.82
CA PRO A 35 2.34 -1.11 11.09
C PRO A 35 3.54 -1.81 11.72
N ASP A 36 3.48 -2.02 13.04
CA ASP A 36 4.45 -2.86 13.75
C ASP A 36 4.33 -4.29 13.24
N GLY A 37 5.44 -4.83 12.73
CA GLY A 37 5.44 -6.19 12.20
C GLY A 37 6.70 -6.51 11.38
N ARG A 38 6.74 -7.74 10.87
CA ARG A 38 7.81 -8.17 9.96
C ARG A 38 7.42 -7.89 8.52
N ILE A 39 8.22 -7.09 7.80
CA ILE A 39 8.04 -6.87 6.37
C ILE A 39 8.31 -8.19 5.65
N LEU A 40 7.28 -8.77 5.01
CA LEU A 40 7.39 -9.97 4.20
C LEU A 40 7.80 -9.63 2.76
N TYR A 41 7.35 -8.49 2.27
CA TYR A 41 7.52 -8.08 0.88
C TYR A 41 7.62 -6.57 0.74
N THR A 42 8.43 -6.08 -0.21
CA THR A 42 8.48 -4.69 -0.63
C THR A 42 8.78 -4.59 -2.12
N ASP A 43 8.06 -3.74 -2.84
CA ASP A 43 8.31 -3.39 -4.25
C ASP A 43 9.31 -2.20 -4.39
N ALA A 44 9.82 -1.68 -3.29
CA ALA A 44 10.69 -0.49 -3.27
C ALA A 44 12.13 -0.72 -3.78
N GLY A 45 12.38 -1.76 -4.57
CA GLY A 45 13.66 -1.95 -5.31
C GLY A 45 14.89 -2.19 -4.43
N SER A 46 14.72 -2.54 -3.15
CA SER A 46 15.84 -2.90 -2.30
C SER A 46 16.22 -4.36 -2.51
N ALA A 47 17.50 -4.63 -2.77
CA ALA A 47 18.08 -5.93 -3.13
C ALA A 47 17.95 -7.07 -2.09
N TRP A 48 17.06 -6.95 -1.11
CA TRP A 48 16.99 -7.83 0.05
C TRP A 48 15.76 -8.75 0.10
N MET A 49 14.70 -8.45 -0.65
CA MET A 49 13.55 -9.36 -0.78
C MET A 49 12.91 -9.16 -2.16
N THR A 50 13.41 -9.87 -3.15
CA THR A 50 12.77 -10.00 -4.44
C THR A 50 11.72 -11.10 -4.36
N ASN A 51 10.48 -10.74 -4.02
CA ASN A 51 9.36 -11.50 -4.52
C ASN A 51 8.87 -10.75 -5.76
N ASP A 52 9.40 -11.12 -6.92
CA ASP A 52 9.06 -10.48 -8.20
C ASP A 52 7.67 -10.87 -8.70
N GLU A 53 6.97 -11.74 -7.98
CA GLU A 53 5.68 -12.25 -8.39
C GLU A 53 4.54 -11.41 -7.78
N ALA A 54 3.70 -10.86 -8.66
CA ALA A 54 2.45 -10.25 -8.26
C ALA A 54 1.51 -11.32 -7.67
N LEU A 55 0.71 -10.95 -6.67
CA LEU A 55 -0.35 -11.80 -6.15
C LEU A 55 -1.41 -12.01 -7.24
N TYR A 56 -1.94 -13.22 -7.35
CA TYR A 56 -2.89 -13.56 -8.40
C TYR A 56 -4.01 -14.47 -7.92
N ASP A 57 -5.26 -14.06 -8.20
CA ASP A 57 -6.44 -14.91 -8.04
C ASP A 57 -6.96 -15.36 -9.42
N PRO A 58 -6.86 -16.66 -9.76
CA PRO A 58 -7.34 -17.18 -11.05
C PRO A 58 -8.87 -17.16 -11.17
N GLN A 59 -9.61 -17.22 -10.08
CA GLN A 59 -11.08 -17.22 -10.11
C GLN A 59 -11.62 -15.85 -10.50
N LEU A 60 -11.10 -14.80 -9.86
CA LEU A 60 -11.42 -13.43 -10.19
C LEU A 60 -10.54 -12.87 -11.32
N ARG A 61 -9.54 -13.62 -11.83
CA ARG A 61 -8.58 -13.11 -12.80
C ARG A 61 -8.01 -11.75 -12.38
N LEU A 62 -7.80 -11.61 -11.08
CA LEU A 62 -7.32 -10.40 -10.43
C LEU A 62 -5.83 -10.55 -10.15
N VAL A 63 -5.07 -9.54 -10.50
CA VAL A 63 -3.64 -9.46 -10.21
C VAL A 63 -3.35 -8.16 -9.50
N GLY A 64 -2.46 -8.19 -8.53
CA GLY A 64 -2.05 -7.00 -7.80
C GLY A 64 -0.71 -7.16 -7.12
N LYS A 65 -0.01 -6.05 -6.95
CA LYS A 65 1.31 -5.98 -6.35
C LYS A 65 1.32 -4.83 -5.35
N PRO A 66 1.02 -5.08 -4.05
CA PRO A 66 1.12 -4.06 -3.02
C PRO A 66 2.57 -3.59 -2.85
N ASP A 67 2.78 -2.34 -2.45
CA ASP A 67 4.14 -1.82 -2.20
C ASP A 67 4.82 -2.55 -1.05
N TYR A 68 4.05 -2.94 0.01
CA TYR A 68 4.55 -3.75 1.12
C TYR A 68 3.51 -4.77 1.57
N LEU A 69 4.01 -5.88 2.10
CA LEU A 69 3.27 -6.81 2.93
C LEU A 69 3.95 -6.89 4.30
N VAL A 70 3.20 -6.64 5.35
CA VAL A 70 3.69 -6.63 6.74
C VAL A 70 2.98 -7.71 7.54
N GLU A 71 3.75 -8.63 8.15
CA GLU A 71 3.22 -9.62 9.08
C GLU A 71 3.19 -9.03 10.49
N GLU A 72 2.01 -8.91 11.05
CA GLU A 72 1.81 -8.50 12.44
C GLU A 72 2.19 -9.62 13.43
N ALA A 73 2.29 -9.28 14.72
CA ALA A 73 2.69 -10.22 15.76
C ALA A 73 1.72 -11.41 15.93
N ASP A 74 0.48 -11.28 15.53
CA ASP A 74 -0.55 -12.33 15.56
C ASP A 74 -0.57 -13.19 14.26
N GLY A 75 0.34 -12.93 13.32
CA GLY A 75 0.49 -13.66 12.07
C GLY A 75 -0.42 -13.15 10.95
N ARG A 76 -1.19 -12.09 11.15
CA ARG A 76 -1.94 -11.45 10.07
C ARG A 76 -1.00 -10.72 9.11
N ILE A 77 -1.33 -10.75 7.83
CA ILE A 77 -0.57 -10.08 6.78
C ILE A 77 -1.37 -8.88 6.31
N ILE A 78 -0.78 -7.69 6.44
CA ILE A 78 -1.41 -6.42 6.14
C ILE A 78 -0.79 -5.84 4.87
N PRO A 79 -1.56 -5.63 3.79
CA PRO A 79 -1.07 -4.92 2.61
C PRO A 79 -0.97 -3.42 2.88
N VAL A 80 0.10 -2.82 2.37
CA VAL A 80 0.37 -1.39 2.46
C VAL A 80 0.61 -0.84 1.06
N GLU A 81 -0.11 0.22 0.73
CA GLU A 81 0.03 0.96 -0.53
C GLU A 81 0.53 2.38 -0.28
N ILE A 82 1.57 2.80 -0.99
CA ILE A 82 2.18 4.12 -0.86
C ILE A 82 1.68 5.05 -1.96
N LYS A 83 1.26 6.24 -1.57
CA LYS A 83 0.85 7.29 -2.49
C LYS A 83 1.79 8.49 -2.41
N SER A 84 2.30 8.93 -3.55
CA SER A 84 3.25 10.03 -3.66
C SER A 84 2.66 11.41 -3.37
N GLY A 85 1.34 11.52 -3.25
CA GLY A 85 0.61 12.77 -2.97
C GLY A 85 0.49 13.08 -1.48
N LYS A 86 -0.02 14.29 -1.18
CA LYS A 86 -0.53 14.61 0.16
C LYS A 86 -1.85 13.90 0.40
N ALA A 87 -2.11 13.57 1.65
CA ALA A 87 -3.36 12.95 2.06
C ALA A 87 -4.57 13.89 1.81
N PRO A 88 -5.65 13.38 1.23
CA PRO A 88 -6.95 14.04 1.28
C PRO A 88 -7.53 13.97 2.71
N PRO A 89 -8.66 14.67 2.99
CA PRO A 89 -9.36 14.52 4.27
C PRO A 89 -9.76 13.06 4.56
N GLU A 90 -10.22 12.34 3.55
CA GLU A 90 -10.55 10.92 3.53
C GLU A 90 -9.87 10.25 2.33
N PRO A 91 -9.52 8.95 2.40
CA PRO A 91 -8.90 8.26 1.27
C PRO A 91 -9.79 8.33 0.03
N TRP A 92 -9.16 8.48 -1.14
CA TRP A 92 -9.88 8.39 -2.40
C TRP A 92 -10.49 7.00 -2.58
N GLU A 93 -11.75 6.93 -2.99
CA GLU A 93 -12.48 5.69 -3.22
C GLU A 93 -11.69 4.69 -4.07
N GLY A 94 -11.10 5.13 -5.17
CA GLY A 94 -10.25 4.26 -6.01
C GLY A 94 -9.02 3.69 -5.27
N HIS A 95 -8.48 4.39 -4.27
CA HIS A 95 -7.40 3.85 -3.44
C HIS A 95 -7.93 2.84 -2.41
N VAL A 96 -9.16 3.04 -1.92
CA VAL A 96 -9.84 2.09 -1.02
C VAL A 96 -10.09 0.78 -1.75
N TYR A 97 -10.65 0.82 -2.97
CA TYR A 97 -10.87 -0.40 -3.78
C TYR A 97 -9.56 -1.07 -4.21
N GLN A 98 -8.53 -0.31 -4.52
CA GLN A 98 -7.21 -0.89 -4.78
C GLN A 98 -6.69 -1.66 -3.57
N LEU A 99 -6.81 -1.08 -2.37
CA LEU A 99 -6.39 -1.73 -1.13
C LEU A 99 -7.26 -2.94 -0.81
N ALA A 100 -8.58 -2.87 -1.03
CA ALA A 100 -9.51 -3.99 -0.87
C ALA A 100 -9.13 -5.17 -1.80
N ALA A 101 -8.74 -4.87 -3.05
CA ALA A 101 -8.23 -5.87 -3.98
C ALA A 101 -6.94 -6.54 -3.46
N TYR A 102 -6.05 -5.79 -2.84
CA TYR A 102 -4.85 -6.37 -2.20
C TYR A 102 -5.19 -7.23 -0.98
N CYS A 103 -6.14 -6.79 -0.14
CA CYS A 103 -6.63 -7.60 0.97
C CYS A 103 -7.25 -8.92 0.49
N TRP A 104 -8.04 -8.88 -0.59
CA TRP A 104 -8.56 -10.08 -1.23
C TRP A 104 -7.42 -11.02 -1.68
N LEU A 105 -6.44 -10.50 -2.39
CA LEU A 105 -5.31 -11.28 -2.90
C LEU A 105 -4.46 -11.89 -1.77
N VAL A 106 -4.25 -11.15 -0.68
CA VAL A 106 -3.55 -11.64 0.52
C VAL A 106 -4.33 -12.80 1.17
N ASP A 107 -5.65 -12.67 1.32
CA ASP A 107 -6.51 -13.74 1.83
C ASP A 107 -6.40 -15.00 0.97
N ARG A 108 -6.39 -14.86 -0.35
CA ARG A 108 -6.28 -15.99 -1.29
C ARG A 108 -4.92 -16.66 -1.29
N GLU A 109 -3.83 -15.89 -1.20
CA GLU A 109 -2.45 -16.39 -1.24
C GLU A 109 -2.04 -17.03 0.07
N TYR A 110 -2.35 -16.37 1.20
CA TYR A 110 -1.87 -16.80 2.52
C TYR A 110 -2.92 -17.58 3.33
N GLY A 111 -4.20 -17.58 2.90
CA GLY A 111 -5.29 -18.23 3.62
C GLY A 111 -5.65 -17.54 4.95
N ILE A 112 -5.21 -16.32 5.16
CA ILE A 112 -5.44 -15.50 6.36
C ILE A 112 -6.01 -14.16 5.91
N ARG A 113 -7.30 -13.94 6.23
CA ARG A 113 -7.96 -12.68 5.88
C ARG A 113 -7.37 -11.50 6.66
N PRO A 114 -6.87 -10.46 5.99
CA PRO A 114 -6.48 -9.22 6.65
C PRO A 114 -7.66 -8.58 7.36
N SER A 115 -7.43 -7.99 8.52
CA SER A 115 -8.47 -7.18 9.19
C SER A 115 -8.62 -5.81 8.53
N HIS A 116 -7.54 -5.30 7.97
CA HIS A 116 -7.44 -4.00 7.33
C HIS A 116 -6.27 -3.97 6.35
N GLY A 117 -6.16 -2.88 5.60
CA GLY A 117 -4.95 -2.51 4.87
C GLY A 117 -4.57 -1.07 5.17
N ILE A 118 -3.42 -0.62 4.69
CA ILE A 118 -2.92 0.74 4.93
C ILE A 118 -2.67 1.47 3.61
N ILE A 119 -3.18 2.70 3.52
CA ILE A 119 -2.82 3.65 2.48
C ILE A 119 -1.93 4.72 3.09
N GLN A 120 -0.66 4.73 2.72
CA GLN A 120 0.35 5.67 3.20
C GLN A 120 0.52 6.81 2.20
N TYR A 121 0.05 8.00 2.54
CA TYR A 121 0.39 9.24 1.83
C TYR A 121 1.64 9.87 2.44
N LYS A 122 2.15 10.94 1.82
CA LYS A 122 3.37 11.63 2.29
C LYS A 122 3.29 12.15 3.72
N ASP A 123 2.12 12.56 4.16
CA ASP A 123 1.87 13.30 5.41
C ASP A 123 0.87 12.60 6.35
N ARG A 124 0.28 11.50 5.93
CA ARG A 124 -0.70 10.75 6.74
C ARG A 124 -0.87 9.33 6.23
N ALA A 125 -1.09 8.40 7.14
CA ALA A 125 -1.58 7.06 6.84
C ALA A 125 -3.07 6.93 7.20
N PHE A 126 -3.76 6.07 6.45
CA PHE A 126 -5.11 5.63 6.75
C PHE A 126 -5.13 4.11 6.85
N ALA A 127 -5.59 3.60 7.98
CA ALA A 127 -6.00 2.21 8.09
C ALA A 127 -7.44 2.10 7.57
N VAL A 128 -7.66 1.20 6.64
CA VAL A 128 -8.97 0.93 6.03
C VAL A 128 -9.38 -0.48 6.40
N ASP A 129 -10.44 -0.61 7.21
CA ASP A 129 -10.96 -1.89 7.64
C ASP A 129 -11.46 -2.71 6.44
N TYR A 130 -11.02 -3.97 6.34
CA TYR A 130 -11.48 -4.89 5.31
C TYR A 130 -12.73 -5.63 5.77
N THR A 131 -13.86 -4.91 5.76
CA THR A 131 -15.17 -5.41 6.17
C THR A 131 -15.78 -6.36 5.14
N ASP A 132 -16.84 -7.08 5.52
CA ASP A 132 -17.60 -7.90 4.55
C ASP A 132 -18.27 -7.01 3.50
N GLU A 133 -18.77 -5.85 3.90
CA GLU A 133 -19.38 -4.86 3.01
C GLU A 133 -18.38 -4.39 1.94
N LEU A 134 -17.19 -3.91 2.34
CA LEU A 134 -16.17 -3.48 1.37
C LEU A 134 -15.73 -4.62 0.43
N ARG A 135 -15.75 -5.86 0.94
CA ARG A 135 -15.44 -7.04 0.12
C ARG A 135 -16.54 -7.31 -0.92
N GLU A 136 -17.80 -7.19 -0.53
CA GLU A 136 -18.96 -7.34 -1.43
C GLU A 136 -18.95 -6.23 -2.49
N ASP A 137 -18.77 -4.98 -2.08
CA ASP A 137 -18.66 -3.82 -2.99
C ASP A 137 -17.53 -4.01 -4.02
N LEU A 138 -16.37 -4.55 -3.59
CA LEU A 138 -15.27 -4.88 -4.52
C LEU A 138 -15.70 -5.93 -5.57
N LEU A 139 -16.41 -6.99 -5.15
CA LEU A 139 -16.86 -8.05 -6.06
C LEU A 139 -17.89 -7.53 -7.07
N ASP A 140 -18.81 -6.68 -6.60
CA ASP A 140 -19.82 -6.05 -7.44
C ASP A 140 -19.14 -5.13 -8.46
N LEU A 141 -18.21 -4.28 -8.04
CA LEU A 141 -17.42 -3.42 -8.91
C LEU A 141 -16.65 -4.22 -9.98
N LEU A 142 -15.99 -5.31 -9.57
CA LEU A 142 -15.27 -6.17 -10.51
C LEU A 142 -16.20 -6.88 -11.51
N THR A 143 -17.43 -7.15 -11.10
CA THR A 143 -18.44 -7.74 -11.97
C THR A 143 -18.92 -6.72 -12.99
N GLU A 144 -19.29 -5.52 -12.55
CA GLU A 144 -19.69 -4.40 -13.41
C GLU A 144 -18.59 -4.07 -14.44
N MET A 145 -17.34 -3.91 -13.97
CA MET A 145 -16.20 -3.66 -14.87
C MET A 145 -16.04 -4.73 -15.97
N ARG A 146 -16.38 -5.99 -15.67
CA ARG A 146 -16.31 -7.08 -16.68
C ARG A 146 -17.46 -7.07 -17.63
N GLU A 147 -18.66 -6.78 -17.17
CA GLU A 147 -19.84 -6.61 -18.02
C GLU A 147 -19.60 -5.49 -19.01
N ASP A 148 -19.10 -4.35 -18.54
CA ASP A 148 -18.75 -3.18 -19.34
C ASP A 148 -17.71 -3.48 -20.45
N MET A 149 -16.79 -4.42 -20.21
CA MET A 149 -15.81 -4.82 -21.24
C MET A 149 -16.43 -5.43 -22.50
N PHE A 150 -17.67 -5.87 -22.44
CA PHE A 150 -18.39 -6.47 -23.59
C PHE A 150 -19.39 -5.50 -24.21
N GLU A 151 -19.61 -4.34 -23.62
CA GLU A 151 -20.49 -3.31 -24.17
C GLU A 151 -19.81 -2.59 -25.33
N VAL A 152 -20.58 -2.34 -26.38
CA VAL A 152 -20.09 -1.66 -27.61
C VAL A 152 -19.97 -0.16 -27.39
N GLU A 153 -20.87 0.41 -26.58
CA GLU A 153 -20.90 1.82 -26.24
C GLU A 153 -21.12 1.93 -24.72
N LEU A 154 -20.22 2.63 -24.05
CA LEU A 154 -20.32 2.95 -22.62
C LEU A 154 -20.47 4.45 -22.47
N ASP A 155 -21.44 4.83 -21.65
CA ASP A 155 -21.60 6.20 -21.26
C ASP A 155 -20.58 6.61 -20.18
N ARG A 156 -20.21 7.87 -20.21
CA ARG A 156 -19.38 8.47 -19.16
C ARG A 156 -20.17 8.47 -17.83
N ASP A 157 -19.57 7.94 -16.76
CA ASP A 157 -20.15 7.84 -15.42
C ASP A 157 -20.09 9.13 -14.59
N HIS A 158 -19.53 10.23 -15.13
CA HIS A 158 -19.31 11.46 -14.40
C HIS A 158 -19.57 12.72 -15.24
N ASN A 159 -19.88 13.82 -14.58
CA ASN A 159 -19.96 15.15 -15.15
C ASN A 159 -18.87 16.10 -14.62
N ASP A 160 -17.70 15.58 -14.31
CA ASP A 160 -16.57 16.31 -13.75
C ASP A 160 -15.53 16.63 -14.84
N TRP A 161 -15.41 17.92 -15.16
CA TRP A 161 -14.43 18.43 -16.12
C TRP A 161 -12.98 18.11 -15.68
N ASN A 162 -12.67 18.13 -14.38
CA ASN A 162 -11.34 17.84 -13.89
C ASN A 162 -10.96 16.35 -14.11
N ARG A 163 -11.92 15.43 -14.03
CA ARG A 163 -11.73 14.04 -14.42
C ARG A 163 -11.41 13.94 -15.92
N CYS A 164 -12.19 14.61 -16.77
CA CYS A 164 -11.91 14.64 -18.20
C CYS A 164 -10.54 15.24 -18.54
N ALA A 165 -10.14 16.33 -17.90
CA ALA A 165 -8.86 17.01 -18.14
C ALA A 165 -7.63 16.13 -17.83
N ARG A 166 -7.79 15.15 -16.93
CA ARG A 166 -6.74 14.21 -16.48
C ARG A 166 -6.93 12.79 -16.99
N CYS A 167 -7.94 12.54 -17.79
CA CYS A 167 -8.28 11.21 -18.27
C CYS A 167 -7.28 10.75 -19.34
N GLY A 168 -6.71 9.57 -19.16
CA GLY A 168 -5.75 8.98 -20.11
C GLY A 168 -6.32 8.69 -21.49
N VAL A 169 -7.65 8.56 -21.61
CA VAL A 169 -8.37 8.31 -22.88
C VAL A 169 -9.12 9.54 -23.39
N ALA A 170 -8.89 10.73 -22.83
CA ALA A 170 -9.61 11.96 -23.19
C ALA A 170 -9.56 12.30 -24.69
N THR A 171 -8.49 11.93 -25.39
CA THR A 171 -8.32 12.20 -26.83
C THR A 171 -9.18 11.31 -27.71
N ALA A 172 -9.55 10.13 -27.25
CA ALA A 172 -10.40 9.17 -27.95
C ALA A 172 -11.87 9.21 -27.48
N CYS A 173 -12.16 9.93 -26.38
CA CYS A 173 -13.49 9.98 -25.81
C CYS A 173 -14.41 10.94 -26.58
N THR A 174 -15.51 10.42 -27.12
CA THR A 174 -16.55 11.20 -27.83
C THR A 174 -17.41 12.02 -26.87
N GLN A 175 -17.41 11.70 -25.58
CA GLN A 175 -18.22 12.33 -24.54
C GLN A 175 -17.38 13.26 -23.65
N ARG A 176 -16.18 13.64 -24.08
CA ARG A 176 -15.31 14.54 -23.34
C ARG A 176 -15.99 15.87 -23.06
N LEU A 177 -15.93 16.31 -21.80
CA LEU A 177 -16.34 17.67 -21.43
C LEU A 177 -15.31 18.68 -21.94
N GLY A 178 -15.78 19.70 -22.65
CA GLY A 178 -14.98 20.77 -23.26
C GLY A 178 -14.48 21.80 -22.26
#